data_aa40295cb15d02c719ef4768c8e35f32
#
_entry.id   aa40295cb15d02c719ef4768c8e35f32
#
_cell.length_a   1.000
_cell.length_b   1.000
_cell.length_c   1.000
_cell.angle_alpha   90.00
_cell.angle_beta   90.00
_cell.angle_gamma   90.00
#
_symmetry.space_group_name_H-M   'P 1'
#
loop_
_entity.id
_entity.type
_entity.pdbx_description
1 polymer ?
#
loop_
_entity_poly.entity_id
_entity_poly.type
_entity_poly.pdbx_seq_one_letter_code
_entity_poly.pdbx_strand_id
1 'polypeptide(L)'
;MADIYHIWADKKKGISDLDFANNMRKFLQHLVDEGKVNSFRITRCKLGFRSIQDLPEWHMMMEFDNMAQLEKAFNRVVPRKGQLEKEHISFNKFVENNIQHALYRDWPDEITNEERKKNSVIYKTMWNDFDEE
;
A
#
# COMPACT_ATOMS: atom_id res chain seq x y z
N MET A 1 6.95 -4.59 -14.10
CA MET A 1 6.96 -5.25 -12.80
C MET A 1 6.75 -4.22 -11.72
N ALA A 2 5.80 -4.44 -10.84
CA ALA A 2 5.50 -3.48 -9.79
C ALA A 2 6.00 -3.96 -8.43
N ASP A 3 6.57 -3.03 -7.68
CA ASP A 3 6.83 -3.19 -6.26
C ASP A 3 5.74 -2.45 -5.50
N ILE A 4 5.15 -3.09 -4.51
CA ILE A 4 4.01 -2.56 -3.77
C ILE A 4 4.41 -2.47 -2.30
N TYR A 5 4.41 -1.23 -1.79
CA TYR A 5 4.71 -0.97 -0.39
C TYR A 5 3.42 -0.87 0.40
N HIS A 6 3.28 -1.70 1.41
CA HIS A 6 2.10 -1.79 2.26
C HIS A 6 2.39 -1.18 3.62
N ILE A 7 1.44 -0.40 4.11
CA ILE A 7 1.47 0.13 5.48
C ILE A 7 0.14 -0.21 6.13
N TRP A 8 0.20 -0.74 7.34
CA TRP A 8 -0.96 -0.92 8.22
C TRP A 8 -0.81 0.03 9.40
N ALA A 9 -1.88 0.74 9.73
CA ALA A 9 -1.86 1.71 10.81
C ALA A 9 -3.24 1.83 11.47
N ASP A 10 -3.24 2.20 12.74
CA ASP A 10 -4.45 2.61 13.46
C ASP A 10 -4.42 4.13 13.65
N LYS A 11 -5.57 4.75 13.55
CA LYS A 11 -5.69 6.16 13.87
C LYS A 11 -5.77 6.37 15.37
N LYS A 12 -5.29 7.51 15.85
CA LYS A 12 -5.41 7.89 17.26
C LYS A 12 -6.88 8.13 17.62
N LYS A 13 -7.22 7.88 18.88
CA LYS A 13 -8.54 8.16 19.41
C LYS A 13 -8.85 9.65 19.30
N GLY A 14 -10.10 9.98 19.00
CA GLY A 14 -10.53 11.36 18.86
C GLY A 14 -10.34 11.94 17.47
N ILE A 15 -9.69 11.22 16.58
CA ILE A 15 -9.53 11.61 15.17
C ILE A 15 -10.65 10.96 14.36
N SER A 16 -11.36 11.74 13.54
CA SER A 16 -12.40 11.16 12.68
C SER A 16 -11.80 10.33 11.57
N ASP A 17 -12.55 9.31 11.12
CA ASP A 17 -12.14 8.47 10.01
C ASP A 17 -11.91 9.29 8.75
N LEU A 18 -12.77 10.27 8.50
CA LEU A 18 -12.68 11.12 7.31
C LEU A 18 -11.42 12.01 7.35
N ASP A 19 -11.12 12.61 8.49
CA ASP A 19 -9.91 13.43 8.64
C ASP A 19 -8.65 12.60 8.46
N PHE A 20 -8.63 11.43 9.05
CA PHE A 20 -7.51 10.49 8.91
C PHE A 20 -7.28 10.12 7.44
N ALA A 21 -8.34 9.70 6.76
CA ALA A 21 -8.26 9.31 5.33
C ALA A 21 -7.87 10.49 4.44
N ASN A 22 -8.40 11.68 4.70
CA ASN A 22 -8.08 12.86 3.91
C ASN A 22 -6.62 13.28 4.07
N ASN A 23 -6.08 13.24 5.29
CA ASN A 23 -4.67 13.55 5.52
C ASN A 23 -3.74 12.55 4.83
N MET A 24 -4.08 11.27 4.90
CA MET A 24 -3.37 10.22 4.16
C MET A 24 -3.38 10.49 2.66
N ARG A 25 -4.56 10.78 2.12
CA ARG A 25 -4.73 11.00 0.68
C ARG A 25 -3.92 12.20 0.20
N LYS A 26 -3.92 13.28 0.95
CA LYS A 26 -3.14 14.48 0.58
C LYS A 26 -1.66 14.17 0.48
N PHE A 27 -1.13 13.45 1.46
CA PHE A 27 0.29 13.06 1.47
C PHE A 27 0.64 12.16 0.28
N LEU A 28 -0.14 11.10 0.09
CA LEU A 28 0.13 10.14 -0.98
C LEU A 28 -0.12 10.75 -2.37
N GLN A 29 -1.13 11.59 -2.52
CA GLN A 29 -1.40 12.27 -3.78
C GLN A 29 -0.27 13.23 -4.15
N HIS A 30 0.32 13.91 -3.17
CA HIS A 30 1.48 14.76 -3.42
C HIS A 30 2.64 13.95 -4.03
N LEU A 31 2.90 12.75 -3.49
CA LEU A 31 3.94 11.87 -4.02
C LEU A 31 3.62 11.40 -5.44
N VAL A 32 2.35 11.12 -5.73
CA VAL A 32 1.92 10.76 -7.10
C VAL A 32 2.13 11.94 -8.04
N ASP A 33 1.74 13.14 -7.63
CA ASP A 33 1.87 14.35 -8.46
C ASP A 33 3.35 14.67 -8.77
N GLU A 34 4.25 14.34 -7.87
CA GLU A 34 5.69 14.48 -8.10
C GLU A 34 6.30 13.32 -8.91
N GLY A 35 5.51 12.32 -9.27
CA GLY A 35 6.00 11.14 -9.98
C GLY A 35 6.81 10.17 -9.14
N LYS A 36 6.77 10.31 -7.81
CA LYS A 36 7.52 9.44 -6.87
C LYS A 36 6.80 8.13 -6.59
N VAL A 37 5.49 8.12 -6.76
CA VAL A 37 4.62 6.96 -6.57
C VAL A 37 3.71 6.89 -7.78
N ASN A 38 3.48 5.70 -8.33
CA ASN A 38 2.61 5.55 -9.51
C ASN A 38 1.13 5.69 -9.13
N SER A 39 0.74 5.02 -8.09
CA SER A 39 -0.64 5.01 -7.61
C SER A 39 -0.67 4.60 -6.15
N PHE A 40 -1.80 4.84 -5.50
CA PHE A 40 -2.01 4.40 -4.13
C PHE A 40 -3.46 3.97 -3.92
N ARG A 41 -3.68 3.19 -2.88
CA ARG A 41 -5.02 2.86 -2.39
C ARG A 41 -5.04 3.00 -0.87
N ILE A 42 -6.17 3.45 -0.35
CA ILE A 42 -6.43 3.50 1.07
C ILE A 42 -7.61 2.58 1.33
N THR A 43 -7.41 1.57 2.17
CA THR A 43 -8.45 0.61 2.52
C THR A 43 -8.59 0.51 4.03
N ARG A 44 -9.73 0.01 4.46
CA ARG A 44 -10.05 -0.18 5.87
C ARG A 44 -10.55 -1.60 6.07
N CYS A 45 -10.12 -2.24 7.14
CA CYS A 45 -10.62 -3.57 7.47
C CYS A 45 -12.13 -3.53 7.66
N LYS A 46 -12.85 -4.29 6.86
CA LYS A 46 -14.31 -4.28 6.89
C LYS A 46 -14.82 -5.12 8.05
N LEU A 47 -15.60 -4.49 8.95
CA LEU A 47 -16.26 -5.17 10.06
C LEU A 47 -15.28 -5.96 10.95
N GLY A 48 -14.01 -5.57 11.01
CA GLY A 48 -13.01 -6.31 11.78
C GLY A 48 -12.70 -7.69 11.22
N PHE A 49 -13.06 -7.96 9.98
CA PHE A 49 -12.85 -9.27 9.35
C PHE A 49 -11.38 -9.50 9.03
N ARG A 50 -10.68 -10.08 9.98
CA ARG A 50 -9.27 -10.45 9.85
C ARG A 50 -8.94 -11.57 10.84
N SER A 51 -8.07 -12.49 10.39
CA SER A 51 -7.58 -13.58 11.25
C SER A 51 -6.28 -13.23 11.97
N ILE A 52 -5.56 -12.21 11.48
CA ILE A 52 -4.29 -11.80 12.06
C ILE A 52 -4.55 -10.91 13.25
N GLN A 53 -4.10 -11.35 14.44
CA GLN A 53 -4.22 -10.53 15.65
C GLN A 53 -3.29 -9.32 15.55
N ASP A 54 -3.70 -8.22 16.14
CA ASP A 54 -2.92 -6.98 16.21
C ASP A 54 -2.61 -6.33 14.85
N LEU A 55 -3.24 -6.82 13.77
CA LEU A 55 -3.15 -6.14 12.48
C LEU A 55 -3.97 -4.84 12.55
N PRO A 56 -3.37 -3.68 12.29
CA PRO A 56 -4.11 -2.43 12.33
C PRO A 56 -5.26 -2.37 11.33
N GLU A 57 -6.22 -1.50 11.61
CA GLU A 57 -7.45 -1.41 10.84
C GLU A 57 -7.26 -0.81 9.46
N TRP A 58 -6.39 0.20 9.33
CA TRP A 58 -6.18 0.92 8.08
C TRP A 58 -5.02 0.34 7.30
N HIS A 59 -5.19 0.23 5.99
CA HIS A 59 -4.19 -0.33 5.11
C HIS A 59 -4.00 0.56 3.89
N MET A 60 -2.77 0.96 3.64
CA MET A 60 -2.39 1.77 2.50
C MET A 60 -1.43 1.00 1.62
N MET A 61 -1.60 1.17 0.31
CA MET A 61 -0.71 0.56 -0.68
C MET A 61 -0.19 1.64 -1.59
N MET A 62 1.11 1.58 -1.87
CA MET A 62 1.77 2.47 -2.83
C MET A 62 2.47 1.63 -3.86
N GLU A 63 2.21 1.91 -5.13
CA GLU A 63 2.80 1.18 -6.24
C GLU A 63 3.96 1.94 -6.86
N PHE A 64 5.07 1.22 -7.08
CA PHE A 64 6.28 1.73 -7.70
C PHE A 64 6.64 0.86 -8.90
N ASP A 65 7.29 1.45 -9.91
CA ASP A 65 7.79 0.68 -11.05
C ASP A 65 8.93 -0.25 -10.65
N ASN A 66 9.77 0.20 -9.71
CA ASN A 66 10.96 -0.53 -9.27
C ASN A 66 11.49 0.04 -7.96
N MET A 67 12.52 -0.60 -7.42
CA MET A 67 13.16 -0.20 -6.17
C MET A 67 13.82 1.19 -6.26
N ALA A 68 14.30 1.57 -7.43
CA ALA A 68 14.94 2.87 -7.61
C ALA A 68 13.92 4.00 -7.39
N GLN A 69 12.70 3.84 -7.89
CA GLN A 69 11.63 4.81 -7.68
C GLN A 69 11.22 4.88 -6.20
N LEU A 70 11.10 3.72 -5.55
CA LEU A 70 10.80 3.65 -4.12
C LEU A 70 11.85 4.39 -3.30
N GLU A 71 13.13 4.17 -3.60
CA GLU A 71 14.24 4.85 -2.93
C GLU A 71 14.17 6.37 -3.10
N LYS A 72 13.86 6.83 -4.32
CA LYS A 72 13.68 8.25 -4.58
C LYS A 72 12.52 8.83 -3.77
N ALA A 73 11.42 8.08 -3.65
CA ALA A 73 10.28 8.52 -2.83
C ALA A 73 10.67 8.66 -1.35
N PHE A 74 11.37 7.69 -0.80
CA PHE A 74 11.85 7.75 0.57
C PHE A 74 12.82 8.90 0.79
N ASN A 75 13.75 9.10 -0.14
CA ASN A 75 14.71 10.21 -0.07
C ASN A 75 14.01 11.58 -0.17
N ARG A 76 12.88 11.65 -0.85
CA ARG A 76 12.08 12.87 -0.93
C ARG A 76 11.42 13.22 0.39
N VAL A 77 11.02 12.21 1.16
CA VAL A 77 10.33 12.39 2.45
C VAL A 77 11.33 12.61 3.59
N VAL A 78 12.47 11.89 3.59
CA VAL A 78 13.47 11.94 4.66
C VAL A 78 14.01 13.35 4.95
N PRO A 79 14.29 14.22 3.94
CA PRO A 79 14.80 15.57 4.22
C PRO A 79 13.83 16.49 4.99
N ARG A 80 12.56 16.15 5.04
CA ARG A 80 11.56 16.86 5.85
C ARG A 80 11.48 18.35 5.56
N LYS A 81 11.24 18.69 4.27
CA LYS A 81 11.18 20.07 3.80
C LYS A 81 9.91 20.36 3.02
N GLY A 82 9.40 21.58 3.15
CA GLY A 82 8.33 22.12 2.33
C GLY A 82 6.95 21.57 2.63
N GLN A 83 6.06 21.64 1.64
CA GLN A 83 4.65 21.27 1.78
C GLN A 83 4.48 19.75 2.03
N LEU A 84 5.29 18.94 1.40
CA LEU A 84 5.23 17.48 1.60
C LEU A 84 5.50 17.12 3.07
N GLU A 85 6.46 17.79 3.71
CA GLU A 85 6.75 17.57 5.12
C GLU A 85 5.56 17.95 6.01
N LYS A 86 4.88 19.05 5.70
CA LYS A 86 3.68 19.45 6.43
C LYS A 86 2.59 18.39 6.35
N GLU A 87 2.38 17.81 5.18
CA GLU A 87 1.41 16.73 4.96
C GLU A 87 1.81 15.46 5.68
N HIS A 88 3.10 15.11 5.65
CA HIS A 88 3.65 13.94 6.33
C HIS A 88 3.50 14.05 7.84
N ILE A 89 3.81 15.21 8.42
CA ILE A 89 3.63 15.47 9.84
C ILE A 89 2.15 15.39 10.22
N SER A 90 1.29 15.99 9.41
CA SER A 90 -0.15 15.95 9.62
C SER A 90 -0.68 14.51 9.67
N PHE A 91 -0.22 13.68 8.76
CA PHE A 91 -0.56 12.26 8.75
C PHE A 91 -0.04 11.54 9.99
N ASN A 92 1.26 11.70 10.29
CA ASN A 92 1.91 11.01 11.40
C ASN A 92 1.34 11.36 12.77
N LYS A 93 0.82 12.57 12.95
CA LYS A 93 0.16 12.97 14.20
C LYS A 93 -1.07 12.13 14.52
N PHE A 94 -1.71 11.57 13.51
CA PHE A 94 -2.97 10.86 13.66
C PHE A 94 -2.80 9.35 13.76
N VAL A 95 -1.56 8.87 13.68
CA VAL A 95 -1.26 7.43 13.67
C VAL A 95 -0.82 6.98 15.06
N GLU A 96 -1.38 5.87 15.52
CA GLU A 96 -0.92 5.17 16.72
C GLU A 96 0.44 4.53 16.48
N ASN A 97 1.11 4.13 17.56
CA ASN A 97 2.48 3.60 17.48
C ASN A 97 2.57 2.21 16.80
N ASN A 98 1.45 1.52 16.63
CA ASN A 98 1.43 0.20 16.00
C ASN A 98 1.38 0.31 14.49
N ILE A 99 2.49 0.69 13.88
CA ILE A 99 2.61 0.75 12.41
C ILE A 99 3.36 -0.50 11.95
N GLN A 100 2.78 -1.18 10.96
CA GLN A 100 3.41 -2.34 10.33
C GLN A 100 3.56 -2.05 8.84
N HIS A 101 4.57 -2.64 8.22
CA HIS A 101 4.81 -2.44 6.80
C HIS A 101 5.34 -3.72 6.15
N ALA A 102 5.18 -3.82 4.85
CA ALA A 102 5.71 -4.92 4.06
C ALA A 102 5.89 -4.45 2.61
N LEU A 103 6.88 -5.04 1.95
CA LEU A 103 7.11 -4.79 0.53
C LEU A 103 6.82 -6.08 -0.23
N TYR A 104 5.92 -5.98 -1.20
CA TYR A 104 5.57 -7.09 -2.08
C TYR A 104 5.91 -6.73 -3.51
N ARG A 105 6.15 -7.74 -4.31
CA ARG A 105 6.46 -7.60 -5.73
C ARG A 105 5.57 -8.55 -6.52
N ASP A 106 5.15 -8.11 -7.69
CA ASP A 106 4.44 -9.00 -8.60
C ASP A 106 5.27 -10.25 -8.89
N TRP A 107 4.64 -11.40 -8.90
CA TRP A 107 5.30 -12.67 -9.18
C TRP A 107 4.55 -13.44 -10.27
N PRO A 108 5.24 -14.07 -11.25
CA PRO A 108 6.68 -13.95 -11.50
C PRO A 108 7.07 -12.58 -12.06
N ASP A 109 8.34 -12.23 -11.87
CA ASP A 109 8.91 -10.99 -12.41
C ASP A 109 8.90 -10.97 -13.94
N GLU A 110 8.76 -9.76 -14.49
CA GLU A 110 8.97 -9.48 -15.93
C GLU A 110 8.07 -10.29 -16.87
N ILE A 111 6.94 -10.77 -16.39
CA ILE A 111 6.00 -11.48 -17.26
C ILE A 111 5.06 -10.51 -17.98
N THR A 112 4.71 -10.86 -19.23
CA THR A 112 3.71 -10.13 -20.00
C THR A 112 2.30 -10.43 -19.51
N ASN A 113 1.34 -9.61 -19.95
CA ASN A 113 -0.08 -9.87 -19.62
C ASN A 113 -0.54 -11.24 -20.14
N GLU A 114 -0.03 -11.67 -21.28
CA GLU A 114 -0.36 -12.98 -21.85
C GLU A 114 0.20 -14.11 -20.99
N GLU A 115 1.41 -13.95 -20.51
CA GLU A 115 2.02 -14.93 -19.60
C GLU A 115 1.26 -15.02 -18.28
N ARG A 116 0.80 -13.88 -17.75
CA ARG A 116 -0.05 -13.86 -16.56
C ARG A 116 -1.33 -14.61 -16.77
N LYS A 117 -2.00 -14.43 -17.91
CA LYS A 117 -3.21 -15.15 -18.26
C LYS A 117 -2.96 -16.65 -18.36
N LYS A 118 -1.84 -17.04 -18.98
CA LYS A 118 -1.44 -18.44 -19.13
C LYS A 118 -1.22 -19.08 -17.75
N ASN A 119 -0.50 -18.42 -16.86
CA ASN A 119 -0.27 -18.92 -15.51
C ASN A 119 -1.57 -19.04 -14.73
N SER A 120 -2.49 -18.10 -14.89
CA SER A 120 -3.80 -18.16 -14.26
C SER A 120 -4.63 -19.34 -14.75
N VAL A 121 -4.57 -19.66 -16.04
CA VAL A 121 -5.27 -20.82 -16.63
C VAL A 121 -4.71 -22.10 -16.05
N ILE A 122 -3.40 -22.25 -15.98
CA ILE A 122 -2.75 -23.42 -15.37
C ILE A 122 -3.20 -23.60 -13.92
N TYR A 123 -3.20 -22.54 -13.16
CA TYR A 123 -3.63 -22.57 -11.75
C TYR A 123 -5.08 -23.02 -11.62
N LYS A 124 -5.96 -22.47 -12.43
CA LYS A 124 -7.39 -22.87 -12.45
C LYS A 124 -7.57 -24.33 -12.80
N THR A 125 -6.82 -24.83 -13.77
CA THR A 125 -6.88 -26.24 -14.17
C THR A 125 -6.45 -27.15 -13.01
N MET A 126 -5.40 -26.81 -12.30
CA MET A 126 -4.93 -27.55 -11.13
C MET A 126 -6.01 -27.63 -10.05
N TRP A 127 -6.68 -26.52 -9.76
CA TRP A 127 -7.76 -26.49 -8.77
C TRP A 127 -8.99 -27.29 -9.20
N ASN A 128 -9.33 -27.24 -10.48
CA ASN A 128 -10.45 -28.02 -11.02
C ASN A 128 -10.20 -29.53 -10.88
N ASP A 129 -8.96 -29.97 -11.09
CA ASP A 129 -8.58 -31.38 -10.92
C ASP A 129 -8.80 -31.84 -9.47
N PHE A 130 -8.58 -30.99 -8.49
CA PHE A 130 -8.87 -31.28 -7.10
C PHE A 130 -10.37 -31.36 -6.82
N ASP A 131 -11.17 -30.50 -7.45
CA ASP A 131 -12.62 -30.45 -7.23
C ASP A 131 -13.35 -31.68 -7.85
N GLU A 132 -12.75 -32.34 -8.84
CA GLU A 132 -13.32 -33.52 -9.49
C GLU A 132 -13.12 -34.82 -8.71
N GLU A 133 -12.29 -34.81 -7.68
CA GLU A 133 -12.08 -35.96 -6.80
C GLU A 133 -13.09 -35.99 -5.66
#